data_ede0adfefdf6bf81fc01b708b75060a7
#
_entry.id   ede0adfefdf6bf81fc01b708b75060a7
#
_cell.length_a   1.000
_cell.length_b   1.000
_cell.length_c   1.000
_cell.angle_alpha   90.00
_cell.angle_beta   90.00
_cell.angle_gamma   90.00
#
_symmetry.space_group_name_H-M   'P 1'
#
loop_
_entity.id
_entity.type
_entity.pdbx_description
1 polymer ?
#
loop_
_entity_poly.entity_id
_entity_poly.type
_entity_poly.pdbx_seq_one_letter_code
_entity_poly.pdbx_strand_id
1 'polypeptide(L)'
;MTGQFGGQHIQSMSDLSWFVAHTLPRREKKLQQFCERRGFEVTLPCYQSVRKYRGKKIVFKKPLFPGYVFIHLLPEQRQSVLQSDHVANLLTVHDQAQFIRQLGEILQALETDLEIRLAPDIGAGMRVKVKSGPLRGLEGWVEQRYGMTTVLLRLDFIGQAAAVKLQASPHS
;
A
#
# COMPACT_ATOMS: atom_id res chain seq x y z
N MET A 1 22.21 -9.98 45.86
CA MET A 1 20.97 -10.24 45.54
C MET A 1 20.57 -9.85 44.15
N THR A 2 20.20 -10.67 43.54
CA THR A 2 20.00 -10.42 42.24
C THR A 2 18.60 -10.30 41.93
N GLY A 3 18.24 -9.22 41.62
CA GLY A 3 16.91 -9.01 41.25
C GLY A 3 16.48 -9.89 40.13
N GLN A 4 16.30 -11.07 40.43
CA GLN A 4 15.79 -11.95 39.46
C GLN A 4 14.39 -11.60 39.15
N PHE A 5 14.21 -10.77 38.20
CA PHE A 5 12.88 -10.35 37.85
C PHE A 5 12.30 -11.28 36.82
N GLY A 6 12.08 -12.49 37.22
CA GLY A 6 11.18 -13.43 36.63
C GLY A 6 10.89 -13.39 35.14
N GLY A 7 11.85 -13.06 34.32
CA GLY A 7 11.62 -13.18 32.90
C GLY A 7 10.62 -12.25 32.25
N GLN A 8 10.25 -11.18 32.92
CA GLN A 8 9.46 -10.18 32.22
C GLN A 8 10.33 -9.35 31.32
N HIS A 9 10.30 -9.68 30.05
CA HIS A 9 10.97 -8.88 29.06
C HIS A 9 10.04 -7.76 28.65
N ILE A 10 10.26 -6.58 29.22
CA ILE A 10 9.60 -5.40 28.73
C ILE A 10 10.39 -4.93 27.51
N GLN A 11 9.86 -5.19 26.35
CA GLN A 11 10.50 -4.73 25.14
C GLN A 11 10.07 -3.30 24.84
N SER A 12 11.04 -2.49 24.52
CA SER A 12 10.78 -1.11 24.10
C SER A 12 10.05 -1.10 22.76
N MET A 13 9.12 -0.18 22.60
CA MET A 13 8.48 0.06 21.32
C MET A 13 9.49 0.39 20.20
N SER A 14 10.69 0.86 20.59
CA SER A 14 11.76 1.15 19.62
C SER A 14 12.35 -0.08 18.98
N ASP A 15 12.11 -1.28 19.52
CA ASP A 15 12.61 -2.52 18.93
C ASP A 15 11.74 -2.99 17.77
N LEU A 16 10.53 -2.47 17.64
CA LEU A 16 9.65 -2.77 16.52
C LEU A 16 10.16 -2.07 15.26
N SER A 17 10.20 -2.81 14.18
CA SER A 17 10.62 -2.29 12.88
C SER A 17 9.66 -2.74 11.78
N TRP A 18 9.54 -1.92 10.76
CA TRP A 18 8.78 -2.28 9.57
C TRP A 18 9.60 -3.19 8.68
N PHE A 19 8.93 -4.21 8.18
CA PHE A 19 9.46 -5.14 7.17
C PHE A 19 8.50 -5.19 5.99
N VAL A 20 9.06 -5.48 4.82
CA VAL A 20 8.28 -5.67 3.61
C VAL A 20 8.24 -7.15 3.30
N ALA A 21 7.07 -7.74 3.37
CA ALA A 21 6.89 -9.13 3.00
C ALA A 21 6.58 -9.22 1.50
N HIS A 22 7.44 -9.94 0.76
CA HIS A 22 7.14 -10.35 -0.59
C HIS A 22 6.41 -11.69 -0.51
N THR A 23 5.13 -11.70 -0.91
CA THR A 23 4.28 -12.86 -0.74
C THR A 23 4.39 -13.83 -1.92
N LEU A 24 4.00 -15.07 -1.68
CA LEU A 24 3.67 -15.97 -2.77
C LEU A 24 2.46 -15.41 -3.54
N PRO A 25 2.25 -15.81 -4.81
CA PRO A 25 1.17 -15.25 -5.61
C PRO A 25 -0.20 -15.36 -4.94
N ARG A 26 -0.94 -14.26 -4.93
CA ARG A 26 -2.31 -14.17 -4.41
C ARG A 26 -2.44 -14.48 -2.92
N ARG A 27 -1.37 -14.25 -2.15
CA ARG A 27 -1.36 -14.54 -0.71
C ARG A 27 -1.40 -13.29 0.17
N GLU A 28 -1.54 -12.10 -0.40
CA GLU A 28 -1.48 -10.85 0.36
C GLU A 28 -2.52 -10.80 1.49
N LYS A 29 -3.78 -11.09 1.17
CA LYS A 29 -4.87 -11.06 2.16
C LYS A 29 -4.74 -12.19 3.18
N LYS A 30 -4.26 -13.35 2.77
CA LYS A 30 -4.01 -14.47 3.69
C LYS A 30 -2.91 -14.15 4.68
N LEU A 31 -1.85 -13.50 4.21
CA LEU A 31 -0.79 -13.06 5.10
C LEU A 31 -1.27 -11.99 6.06
N GLN A 32 -2.07 -11.04 5.58
CA GLN A 32 -2.68 -10.02 6.45
C GLN A 32 -3.48 -10.68 7.58
N GLN A 33 -4.34 -11.62 7.24
CA GLN A 33 -5.15 -12.35 8.23
C GLN A 33 -4.29 -13.14 9.22
N PHE A 34 -3.22 -13.76 8.74
CA PHE A 34 -2.27 -14.48 9.59
C PHE A 34 -1.65 -13.52 10.62
N CYS A 35 -1.19 -12.36 10.17
CA CYS A 35 -0.58 -11.37 11.05
C CYS A 35 -1.57 -10.81 12.07
N GLU A 36 -2.79 -10.51 11.63
CA GLU A 36 -3.85 -10.01 12.52
C GLU A 36 -4.17 -11.02 13.64
N ARG A 37 -4.26 -12.30 13.29
CA ARG A 37 -4.51 -13.35 14.29
C ARG A 37 -3.37 -13.52 15.30
N ARG A 38 -2.15 -13.17 14.88
CA ARG A 38 -0.98 -13.22 15.76
C ARG A 38 -0.77 -11.94 16.55
N GLY A 39 -1.60 -10.94 16.32
CA GLY A 39 -1.44 -9.64 16.97
C GLY A 39 -0.30 -8.79 16.40
N PHE A 40 0.18 -9.12 15.20
CA PHE A 40 1.19 -8.32 14.50
C PHE A 40 0.51 -7.17 13.79
N GLU A 41 1.09 -5.98 13.91
CA GLU A 41 0.63 -4.84 13.14
C GLU A 41 0.95 -5.05 11.67
N VAL A 42 -0.06 -5.01 10.83
CA VAL A 42 0.07 -5.33 9.40
C VAL A 42 -0.72 -4.31 8.59
N THR A 43 -0.17 -3.95 7.45
CA THR A 43 -0.81 -3.03 6.53
C THR A 43 -0.74 -3.58 5.11
N LEU A 44 -1.89 -3.67 4.48
CA LEU A 44 -2.03 -4.00 3.07
C LEU A 44 -2.79 -2.86 2.40
N PRO A 45 -2.08 -1.87 1.83
CA PRO A 45 -2.75 -0.77 1.14
C PRO A 45 -3.55 -1.31 -0.04
N CYS A 46 -4.84 -0.96 -0.07
CA CYS A 46 -5.77 -1.40 -1.10
C CYS A 46 -6.49 -0.21 -1.72
N TYR A 47 -6.83 -0.35 -2.97
CA TYR A 47 -7.70 0.59 -3.67
C TYR A 47 -8.99 -0.10 -4.08
N GLN A 48 -10.04 0.69 -4.28
CA GLN A 48 -11.32 0.17 -4.74
C GLN A 48 -11.33 0.09 -6.26
N SER A 49 -11.64 -1.10 -6.76
CA SER A 49 -11.85 -1.34 -8.19
C SER A 49 -13.32 -1.63 -8.41
N VAL A 50 -13.96 -0.81 -9.24
CA VAL A 50 -15.39 -0.98 -9.55
C VAL A 50 -15.53 -1.66 -10.90
N ARG A 51 -16.24 -2.77 -10.94
CA ARG A 51 -16.58 -3.47 -12.19
C ARG A 51 -18.10 -3.57 -12.32
N LYS A 52 -18.59 -3.37 -13.53
CA LYS A 52 -19.99 -3.64 -13.86
C LYS A 52 -20.11 -5.08 -14.35
N TYR A 53 -20.92 -5.85 -13.68
CA TYR A 53 -21.25 -7.20 -14.10
C TYR A 53 -22.78 -7.34 -14.15
N ARG A 54 -23.30 -7.62 -15.34
CA ARG A 54 -24.75 -7.75 -15.59
C ARG A 54 -25.56 -6.56 -15.05
N GLY A 55 -25.08 -5.33 -15.27
CA GLY A 55 -25.75 -4.11 -14.80
C GLY A 55 -25.58 -3.79 -13.33
N LYS A 56 -24.89 -4.64 -12.55
CA LYS A 56 -24.60 -4.39 -11.14
C LYS A 56 -23.19 -3.91 -10.98
N LYS A 57 -23.00 -2.90 -10.11
CA LYS A 57 -21.67 -2.44 -9.71
C LYS A 57 -21.13 -3.36 -8.61
N ILE A 58 -20.01 -4.00 -8.87
CA ILE A 58 -19.30 -4.79 -7.86
C ILE A 58 -18.02 -4.06 -7.50
N VAL A 59 -17.83 -3.82 -6.20
CA VAL A 59 -16.64 -3.15 -5.68
C VAL A 59 -15.69 -4.19 -5.13
N PHE A 60 -14.46 -4.18 -5.64
CA PHE A 60 -13.39 -5.04 -5.15
C PHE A 60 -12.31 -4.19 -4.50
N LYS A 61 -11.75 -4.66 -3.40
CA LYS A 61 -10.53 -4.10 -2.82
C LYS A 61 -9.34 -4.88 -3.36
N LYS A 62 -8.45 -4.18 -4.06
CA LYS A 62 -7.25 -4.78 -4.63
C LYS A 62 -6.00 -4.20 -4.00
N PRO A 63 -4.97 -5.02 -3.76
CA PRO A 63 -3.70 -4.50 -3.26
C PRO A 63 -3.10 -3.46 -4.20
N LEU A 64 -2.66 -2.34 -3.63
CA LEU A 64 -1.98 -1.30 -4.39
C LEU A 64 -0.61 -1.78 -4.89
N PHE A 65 0.08 -2.57 -4.07
CA PHE A 65 1.35 -3.18 -4.42
C PHE A 65 1.18 -4.70 -4.44
N PRO A 66 0.76 -5.28 -5.56
CA PRO A 66 0.55 -6.73 -5.63
C PRO A 66 1.80 -7.51 -5.24
N GLY A 67 1.65 -8.47 -4.35
CA GLY A 67 2.75 -9.27 -3.85
C GLY A 67 3.49 -8.69 -2.65
N TYR A 68 3.04 -7.56 -2.10
CA TYR A 68 3.72 -6.92 -0.98
C TYR A 68 2.77 -6.60 0.16
N VAL A 69 3.20 -6.92 1.38
CA VAL A 69 2.48 -6.63 2.63
C VAL A 69 3.48 -6.03 3.60
N PHE A 70 3.07 -5.02 4.34
CA PHE A 70 3.94 -4.30 5.27
C PHE A 70 3.61 -4.71 6.70
N ILE A 71 4.64 -5.15 7.44
CA ILE A 71 4.46 -5.74 8.77
C ILE A 71 5.40 -5.06 9.75
N HIS A 72 4.87 -4.70 10.90
CA HIS A 72 5.61 -4.06 11.99
C HIS A 72 5.90 -5.11 13.06
N LEU A 73 7.16 -5.51 13.18
CA LEU A 73 7.58 -6.69 13.95
C LEU A 73 8.78 -6.39 14.83
N LEU A 74 8.89 -7.18 15.90
CA LEU A 74 10.16 -7.38 16.56
C LEU A 74 11.03 -8.29 15.68
N PRO A 75 12.36 -8.13 15.70
CA PRO A 75 13.25 -8.97 14.89
C PRO A 75 13.06 -10.48 15.12
N GLU A 76 12.80 -10.91 16.34
CA GLU A 76 12.57 -12.31 16.65
C GLU A 76 11.25 -12.87 16.13
N GLN A 77 10.31 -12.00 15.73
CA GLN A 77 9.03 -12.42 15.17
C GLN A 77 9.11 -12.70 13.66
N ARG A 78 10.24 -12.37 13.03
CA ARG A 78 10.43 -12.57 11.59
C ARG A 78 10.25 -14.03 11.20
N GLN A 79 10.77 -14.94 12.00
CA GLN A 79 10.72 -16.38 11.71
C GLN A 79 9.27 -16.88 11.64
N SER A 80 8.42 -16.40 12.51
CA SER A 80 7.00 -16.76 12.51
C SER A 80 6.32 -16.38 11.18
N VAL A 81 6.64 -15.21 10.66
CA VAL A 81 6.09 -14.74 9.38
C VAL A 81 6.65 -15.56 8.21
N LEU A 82 7.95 -15.86 8.22
CA LEU A 82 8.59 -16.65 7.18
C LEU A 82 8.04 -18.08 7.14
N GLN A 83 7.60 -18.61 8.28
CA GLN A 83 7.05 -19.97 8.37
C GLN A 83 5.55 -20.04 8.09
N SER A 84 4.93 -18.93 7.73
CA SER A 84 3.47 -18.87 7.52
C SER A 84 2.96 -19.53 6.25
N ASP A 85 3.84 -19.98 5.37
CA ASP A 85 3.54 -20.51 4.03
C ASP A 85 2.96 -19.46 3.05
N HIS A 86 3.01 -18.18 3.41
CA HIS A 86 2.50 -17.12 2.57
C HIS A 86 3.59 -16.20 2.03
N VAL A 87 4.81 -16.30 2.56
CA VAL A 87 5.89 -15.36 2.29
C VAL A 87 7.01 -16.03 1.53
N ALA A 88 7.40 -15.43 0.41
CA ALA A 88 8.59 -15.85 -0.33
C ALA A 88 9.86 -15.22 0.27
N ASN A 89 9.77 -13.96 0.70
CA ASN A 89 10.90 -13.23 1.25
C ASN A 89 10.42 -12.12 2.19
N LEU A 90 11.24 -11.82 3.19
CA LEU A 90 10.96 -10.73 4.12
C LEU A 90 12.11 -9.72 4.05
N LEU A 91 11.83 -8.55 3.52
CA LEU A 91 12.82 -7.52 3.25
C LEU A 91 12.93 -6.55 4.43
N THR A 92 14.14 -6.19 4.77
CA THR A 92 14.43 -5.18 5.80
C THR A 92 14.27 -3.79 5.21
N VAL A 93 13.65 -2.89 5.96
CA VAL A 93 13.55 -1.48 5.61
C VAL A 93 14.70 -0.74 6.30
N HIS A 94 15.61 -0.17 5.52
CA HIS A 94 16.79 0.50 6.09
C HIS A 94 16.46 1.88 6.67
N ASP A 95 15.65 2.67 5.99
CA ASP A 95 15.21 3.97 6.48
C ASP A 95 13.77 3.87 6.99
N GLN A 96 13.64 3.55 8.26
CA GLN A 96 12.33 3.37 8.91
C GLN A 96 11.53 4.67 8.92
N ALA A 97 12.16 5.79 9.20
CA ALA A 97 11.46 7.08 9.26
C ALA A 97 10.87 7.49 7.91
N GLN A 98 11.65 7.32 6.84
CA GLN A 98 11.17 7.61 5.48
C GLN A 98 10.02 6.65 5.10
N PHE A 99 10.17 5.39 5.43
CA PHE A 99 9.14 4.38 5.15
C PHE A 99 7.81 4.73 5.83
N ILE A 100 7.85 5.06 7.12
CA ILE A 100 6.66 5.42 7.89
C ILE A 100 5.99 6.65 7.29
N ARG A 101 6.76 7.66 6.93
CA ARG A 101 6.21 8.88 6.32
C ARG A 101 5.55 8.59 4.99
N GLN A 102 6.23 7.88 4.10
CA GLN A 102 5.69 7.56 2.77
C GLN A 102 4.46 6.64 2.86
N LEU A 103 4.51 5.64 3.72
CA LEU A 103 3.36 4.74 3.94
C LEU A 103 2.16 5.52 4.47
N GLY A 104 2.39 6.43 5.43
CA GLY A 104 1.34 7.28 5.97
C GLY A 104 0.69 8.17 4.92
N GLU A 105 1.48 8.75 4.02
CA GLU A 105 0.97 9.56 2.91
C GLU A 105 0.12 8.73 1.95
N ILE A 106 0.57 7.52 1.64
CA ILE A 106 -0.17 6.58 0.77
C ILE A 106 -1.50 6.20 1.40
N LEU A 107 -1.51 5.83 2.66
CA LEU A 107 -2.73 5.43 3.37
C LEU A 107 -3.72 6.59 3.46
N GLN A 108 -3.24 7.78 3.73
CA GLN A 108 -4.07 8.98 3.75
C GLN A 108 -4.70 9.24 2.37
N ALA A 109 -3.92 9.08 1.31
CA ALA A 109 -4.41 9.25 -0.05
C ALA A 109 -5.50 8.23 -0.39
N LEU A 110 -5.36 6.98 0.07
CA LEU A 110 -6.34 5.93 -0.19
C LEU A 110 -7.64 6.09 0.61
N GLU A 111 -7.59 6.77 1.76
CA GLU A 111 -8.77 7.04 2.58
C GLU A 111 -9.62 8.18 2.03
N THR A 112 -9.03 9.06 1.24
CA THR A 112 -9.74 10.21 0.69
C THR A 112 -10.41 9.81 -0.62
N ASP A 113 -11.66 10.22 -0.82
CA ASP A 113 -12.30 10.15 -2.13
C ASP A 113 -11.56 11.13 -3.05
N LEU A 114 -10.56 10.59 -3.74
CA LEU A 114 -9.71 11.38 -4.59
C LEU A 114 -10.42 11.68 -5.89
N GLU A 115 -10.91 12.91 -5.99
CA GLU A 115 -11.43 13.45 -7.22
C GLU A 115 -10.29 14.08 -7.99
N ILE A 116 -9.91 13.46 -9.11
CA ILE A 116 -8.93 14.06 -10.01
C ILE A 116 -9.65 14.85 -11.08
N ARG A 117 -9.33 16.13 -11.16
CA ARG A 117 -9.83 17.01 -12.21
C ARG A 117 -8.71 17.32 -13.18
N LEU A 118 -8.98 17.11 -14.45
CA LEU A 118 -8.05 17.46 -15.52
C LEU A 118 -8.29 18.89 -15.98
N ALA A 119 -7.22 19.65 -16.17
CA ALA A 119 -7.30 20.93 -16.84
C ALA A 119 -7.82 20.75 -18.29
N PRO A 120 -8.49 21.77 -18.89
CA PRO A 120 -9.16 21.61 -20.19
C PRO A 120 -8.23 21.20 -21.33
N ASP A 121 -6.97 21.55 -21.24
CA ASP A 121 -5.96 21.26 -22.29
C ASP A 121 -5.33 19.87 -22.16
N ILE A 122 -5.71 19.11 -21.14
CA ILE A 122 -5.12 17.78 -20.90
C ILE A 122 -5.97 16.71 -21.58
N GLY A 123 -5.33 15.92 -22.43
CA GLY A 123 -5.96 14.83 -23.15
C GLY A 123 -5.22 13.51 -23.05
N ALA A 124 -5.79 12.49 -23.66
CA ALA A 124 -5.24 11.14 -23.63
C ALA A 124 -3.80 11.09 -24.16
N GLY A 125 -2.97 10.32 -23.49
CA GLY A 125 -1.56 10.14 -23.85
C GLY A 125 -0.62 11.19 -23.28
N MET A 126 -1.15 12.27 -22.69
CA MET A 126 -0.31 13.33 -22.12
C MET A 126 0.26 12.92 -20.77
N ARG A 127 1.48 13.37 -20.49
CA ARG A 127 2.07 13.26 -19.16
C ARG A 127 1.52 14.35 -18.28
N VAL A 128 1.28 13.99 -17.03
CA VAL A 128 0.69 14.89 -16.04
C VAL A 128 1.44 14.79 -14.72
N LYS A 129 1.33 15.88 -13.95
CA LYS A 129 1.84 15.94 -12.58
C LYS A 129 0.73 16.48 -11.68
N VAL A 130 0.53 15.85 -10.55
CA VAL A 130 -0.49 16.30 -9.60
C VAL A 130 0.01 17.54 -8.88
N LYS A 131 -0.77 18.62 -8.95
CA LYS A 131 -0.40 19.93 -8.39
C LYS A 131 -0.79 20.13 -6.94
N SER A 132 -1.84 19.47 -6.48
CA SER A 132 -2.37 19.68 -5.13
C SER A 132 -3.03 18.42 -4.60
N GLY A 133 -3.26 18.39 -3.31
CA GLY A 133 -3.90 17.27 -2.63
C GLY A 133 -2.93 16.20 -2.14
N PRO A 134 -3.47 15.07 -1.64
CA PRO A 134 -2.66 14.02 -1.04
C PRO A 134 -1.64 13.38 -1.98
N LEU A 135 -1.93 13.38 -3.29
CA LEU A 135 -1.05 12.80 -4.31
C LEU A 135 -0.13 13.83 -4.97
N ARG A 136 -0.01 15.02 -4.40
CA ARG A 136 0.81 16.10 -4.94
C ARG A 136 2.22 15.62 -5.26
N GLY A 137 2.69 15.98 -6.46
CA GLY A 137 4.04 15.64 -6.92
C GLY A 137 4.14 14.33 -7.67
N LEU A 138 3.12 13.47 -7.64
CA LEU A 138 3.13 12.26 -8.43
C LEU A 138 2.96 12.56 -9.90
N GLU A 139 3.67 11.82 -10.71
CA GLU A 139 3.65 11.94 -12.16
C GLU A 139 3.02 10.71 -12.79
N GLY A 140 2.44 10.88 -13.95
CA GLY A 140 1.80 9.80 -14.66
C GLY A 140 1.35 10.22 -16.05
N TRP A 141 0.37 9.53 -16.57
CA TRP A 141 -0.17 9.82 -17.89
C TRP A 141 -1.67 9.55 -17.92
N VAL A 142 -2.33 10.17 -18.89
CA VAL A 142 -3.77 10.05 -19.09
C VAL A 142 -4.05 8.93 -20.10
N GLU A 143 -4.94 8.03 -19.73
CA GLU A 143 -5.46 7.00 -20.61
C GLU A 143 -6.95 7.19 -20.84
N GLN A 144 -7.39 6.83 -22.04
CA GLN A 144 -8.81 6.82 -22.36
C GLN A 144 -9.18 5.44 -22.89
N ARG A 145 -10.05 4.77 -22.17
CA ARG A 145 -10.56 3.45 -22.54
C ARG A 145 -12.06 3.40 -22.32
N TYR A 146 -12.78 2.87 -23.28
CA TYR A 146 -14.23 2.65 -23.19
C TYR A 146 -15.00 3.92 -22.80
N GLY A 147 -14.59 5.07 -23.33
CA GLY A 147 -15.23 6.34 -22.99
C GLY A 147 -14.90 6.91 -21.62
N MET A 148 -14.09 6.21 -20.84
CA MET A 148 -13.66 6.68 -19.53
C MET A 148 -12.23 7.21 -19.56
N THR A 149 -12.04 8.37 -18.94
CA THR A 149 -10.71 8.95 -18.79
C THR A 149 -10.16 8.53 -17.44
N THR A 150 -8.98 7.93 -17.46
CA THR A 150 -8.27 7.53 -16.24
C THR A 150 -6.89 8.15 -16.23
N VAL A 151 -6.41 8.46 -15.04
CA VAL A 151 -5.04 8.91 -14.84
C VAL A 151 -4.28 7.78 -14.15
N LEU A 152 -3.19 7.35 -14.77
CA LEU A 152 -2.27 6.39 -14.17
C LEU A 152 -1.13 7.17 -13.56
N LEU A 153 -1.11 7.24 -12.24
CA LEU A 153 -0.04 7.89 -11.50
C LEU A 153 0.99 6.86 -11.08
N ARG A 154 2.26 7.18 -11.31
CA ARG A 154 3.36 6.35 -10.88
C ARG A 154 3.69 6.65 -9.42
N LEU A 155 3.68 5.61 -8.63
CA LEU A 155 4.06 5.67 -7.23
C LEU A 155 5.26 4.76 -7.02
N ASP A 156 6.40 5.36 -6.68
CA ASP A 156 7.61 4.61 -6.34
C ASP A 156 7.69 4.48 -4.82
N PHE A 157 7.63 3.25 -4.36
CA PHE A 157 7.70 2.96 -2.93
C PHE A 157 8.43 1.64 -2.73
N ILE A 158 9.38 1.60 -1.82
CA ILE A 158 10.17 0.41 -1.50
C ILE A 158 10.91 -0.19 -2.70
N GLY A 159 11.34 0.66 -3.65
CA GLY A 159 11.96 0.18 -4.88
C GLY A 159 11.00 -0.47 -5.87
N GLN A 160 9.70 -0.38 -5.61
CA GLN A 160 8.67 -0.89 -6.49
C GLN A 160 7.89 0.25 -7.11
N ALA A 161 7.57 0.11 -8.38
CA ALA A 161 6.69 1.04 -9.06
C ALA A 161 5.28 0.46 -9.11
N ALA A 162 4.32 1.22 -8.62
CA ALA A 162 2.90 0.88 -8.73
C ALA A 162 2.18 1.95 -9.53
N ALA A 163 1.20 1.54 -10.30
CA ALA A 163 0.32 2.47 -10.99
C ALA A 163 -0.97 2.63 -10.20
N VAL A 164 -1.23 3.84 -9.74
CA VAL A 164 -2.50 4.18 -9.12
C VAL A 164 -3.43 4.64 -10.23
N LYS A 165 -4.47 3.88 -10.47
CA LYS A 165 -5.44 4.16 -11.51
C LYS A 165 -6.59 4.94 -10.90
N LEU A 166 -6.75 6.20 -11.31
CA LEU A 166 -7.78 7.08 -10.79
C LEU A 166 -8.67 7.54 -11.94
N GLN A 167 -9.97 7.47 -11.70
CA GLN A 167 -10.93 8.00 -12.65
C GLN A 167 -10.88 9.52 -12.62
N ALA A 168 -10.74 10.14 -13.78
CA ALA A 168 -10.67 11.58 -13.89
C ALA A 168 -11.98 12.15 -14.42
N SER A 169 -12.42 13.24 -13.82
CA SER A 169 -13.55 14.00 -14.30
C SER A 169 -13.06 15.14 -15.18
N PRO A 170 -13.74 15.45 -16.29
CA PRO A 170 -13.40 16.61 -17.06
C PRO A 170 -13.63 17.88 -16.24
N HIS A 171 -12.81 18.89 -16.47
CA HIS A 171 -12.97 20.18 -15.83
C HIS A 171 -14.27 20.81 -16.35
N SER A 172 -15.17 21.08 -15.45
CA SER A 172 -16.40 21.80 -15.79
C SER A 172 -16.22 23.30 -15.63
#